data_7a392a1d262d405096433c03722982a2
#
_entry.id   7a392a1d262d405096433c03722982a2
#
_cell.length_a   1.000
_cell.length_b   1.000
_cell.length_c   1.000
_cell.angle_alpha   90.00
_cell.angle_beta   90.00
_cell.angle_gamma   90.00
#
_symmetry.space_group_name_H-M   'P 1'
#
loop_
_entity.id
_entity.type
_entity.pdbx_description
1 polymer ?
#
loop_
_entity_poly.entity_id
_entity_poly.type
_entity_poly.pdbx_seq_one_letter_code
_entity_poly.pdbx_strand_id
1 'polypeptide(L)'
;MATKIAVETLSPITHNQIPVITTELLAHLYGTDVANIKMNHSRNQTRFLEGKHYFKIVGDDLKNLRVTFSYLQISPKTRSLILWTERGAARHAKMLETD
;
A
#
# COMPACT_ATOMS: atom_id res chain seq x y z
N MET A 1 -12.04 3.66 15.19
CA MET A 1 -10.88 3.61 15.99
C MET A 1 -9.66 3.12 15.23
N ALA A 2 -8.98 3.98 14.64
CA ALA A 2 -7.79 3.59 13.92
C ALA A 2 -6.64 3.47 14.88
N THR A 3 -5.91 2.43 14.72
CA THR A 3 -4.71 2.26 15.47
C THR A 3 -3.54 2.34 14.51
N LYS A 4 -2.42 2.66 15.05
CA LYS A 4 -1.21 2.70 14.29
C LYS A 4 -0.88 1.30 13.79
N ILE A 5 -0.61 1.18 12.49
CA ILE A 5 -0.22 -0.09 11.90
C ILE A 5 1.29 -0.20 11.93
N ALA A 6 1.79 -1.26 12.53
CA ALA A 6 3.21 -1.56 12.54
C ALA A 6 3.54 -2.34 11.27
N VAL A 7 3.84 -1.62 10.19
CA VAL A 7 4.05 -2.22 8.87
C VAL A 7 5.16 -3.26 8.89
N GLU A 8 6.23 -2.99 9.60
CA GLU A 8 7.37 -3.90 9.66
C GLU A 8 7.07 -5.22 10.36
N THR A 9 6.02 -5.28 11.17
CA THR A 9 5.63 -6.53 11.82
C THR A 9 4.50 -7.23 11.12
N LEU A 10 3.74 -6.53 10.27
CA LEU A 10 2.58 -7.09 9.58
C LEU A 10 2.91 -7.60 8.19
N SER A 11 3.99 -7.13 7.60
CA SER A 11 4.33 -7.51 6.23
C SER A 11 5.82 -7.75 6.11
N PRO A 12 6.22 -8.89 5.54
CA PRO A 12 7.64 -9.13 5.28
C PRO A 12 8.13 -8.41 4.03
N ILE A 13 7.27 -7.67 3.34
CA ILE A 13 7.63 -7.00 2.09
C ILE A 13 8.46 -5.76 2.40
N THR A 14 9.58 -5.62 1.72
CA THR A 14 10.36 -4.39 1.76
C THR A 14 10.60 -3.91 0.35
N HIS A 15 10.70 -2.61 0.19
CA HIS A 15 11.08 -1.98 -1.07
C HIS A 15 12.09 -0.89 -0.76
N ASN A 16 13.27 -0.96 -1.39
CA ASN A 16 14.38 -0.06 -1.07
C ASN A 16 14.68 -0.05 0.42
N GLN A 17 14.62 -1.24 1.06
CA GLN A 17 14.89 -1.46 2.49
C GLN A 17 13.87 -0.79 3.41
N ILE A 18 12.71 -0.41 2.88
CA ILE A 18 11.64 0.20 3.66
C ILE A 18 10.48 -0.80 3.74
N PRO A 19 9.99 -1.12 4.95
CA PRO A 19 8.82 -2.01 5.07
C PRO A 19 7.59 -1.37 4.46
N VAL A 20 6.84 -2.16 3.68
CA VAL A 20 5.64 -1.70 2.99
C VAL A 20 4.56 -2.76 3.05
N ILE A 21 3.31 -2.36 2.81
CA ILE A 21 2.20 -3.29 2.70
C ILE A 21 1.43 -3.02 1.40
N THR A 22 0.73 -4.05 0.93
CA THR A 22 -0.08 -3.92 -0.27
C THR A 22 -1.33 -3.09 0.00
N THR A 23 -1.92 -2.55 -1.06
CA THR A 23 -3.18 -1.81 -0.95
C THR A 23 -4.28 -2.72 -0.43
N GLU A 24 -4.29 -3.98 -0.85
CA GLU A 24 -5.31 -4.94 -0.40
C GLU A 24 -5.21 -5.20 1.10
N LEU A 25 -4.00 -5.40 1.61
CA LEU A 25 -3.82 -5.62 3.03
C LEU A 25 -4.20 -4.37 3.82
N LEU A 26 -3.83 -3.20 3.32
CA LEU A 26 -4.18 -1.94 3.98
C LEU A 26 -5.70 -1.79 4.09
N ALA A 27 -6.42 -2.06 3.01
CA ALA A 27 -7.87 -1.99 3.00
C ALA A 27 -8.47 -2.96 4.02
N HIS A 28 -7.95 -4.18 4.03
CA HIS A 28 -8.43 -5.20 4.97
C HIS A 28 -8.23 -4.77 6.43
N LEU A 29 -7.06 -4.24 6.74
CA LEU A 29 -6.74 -3.84 8.11
C LEU A 29 -7.58 -2.67 8.60
N TYR A 30 -8.01 -1.81 7.70
CA TYR A 30 -8.84 -0.66 8.06
C TYR A 30 -10.33 -0.93 7.89
N GLY A 31 -10.71 -2.17 7.50
CA GLY A 31 -12.11 -2.52 7.34
C GLY A 31 -12.79 -1.81 6.19
N THR A 32 -12.07 -1.54 5.13
CA THR A 32 -12.60 -0.86 3.95
C THR A 32 -12.20 -1.65 2.70
N ASP A 33 -12.59 -1.17 1.51
CA ASP A 33 -12.23 -1.84 0.27
C ASP A 33 -11.11 -1.15 -0.46
N VAL A 34 -10.48 -1.90 -1.36
CA VAL A 34 -9.39 -1.38 -2.20
C VAL A 34 -9.84 -0.13 -2.96
N ALA A 35 -11.09 -0.12 -3.44
CA ALA A 35 -11.61 1.03 -4.16
C ALA A 35 -11.58 2.30 -3.33
N ASN A 36 -11.89 2.20 -2.05
CA ASN A 36 -11.86 3.36 -1.16
C ASN A 36 -10.45 3.89 -0.94
N ILE A 37 -9.48 2.98 -0.82
CA ILE A 37 -8.07 3.38 -0.68
C ILE A 37 -7.62 4.10 -1.94
N LYS A 38 -7.92 3.54 -3.11
CA LYS A 38 -7.56 4.14 -4.39
C LYS A 38 -8.21 5.49 -4.59
N MET A 39 -9.47 5.61 -4.23
CA MET A 39 -10.21 6.87 -4.35
C MET A 39 -9.63 7.93 -3.42
N ASN A 40 -9.31 7.55 -2.20
CA ASN A 40 -8.72 8.47 -1.24
C ASN A 40 -7.38 9.00 -1.75
N HIS A 41 -6.56 8.12 -2.30
CA HIS A 41 -5.27 8.50 -2.89
C HIS A 41 -5.49 9.45 -4.07
N SER A 42 -6.41 9.10 -4.96
CA SER A 42 -6.68 9.89 -6.16
C SER A 42 -7.16 11.31 -5.81
N ARG A 43 -8.02 11.42 -4.81
CA ARG A 43 -8.57 12.72 -4.39
C ARG A 43 -7.57 13.58 -3.63
N ASN A 44 -6.52 12.97 -3.11
CA ASN A 44 -5.56 13.66 -2.26
C ASN A 44 -4.13 13.48 -2.76
N GLN A 45 -3.95 13.46 -4.08
CA GLN A 45 -2.64 13.17 -4.68
C GLN A 45 -1.54 14.07 -4.16
N THR A 46 -1.84 15.32 -3.87
CA THR A 46 -0.83 16.26 -3.40
C THR A 46 -0.37 15.96 -1.98
N ARG A 47 -1.12 15.16 -1.26
CA ARG A 47 -0.80 14.80 0.13
C ARG A 47 -0.03 13.50 0.24
N PHE A 48 0.09 12.76 -0.87
CA PHE A 48 0.84 11.51 -0.92
C PHE A 48 2.02 11.68 -1.86
N LEU A 49 3.21 11.45 -1.35
CA LEU A 49 4.44 11.60 -2.12
C LEU A 49 5.07 10.24 -2.35
N GLU A 50 5.36 9.94 -3.60
CA GLU A 50 6.03 8.70 -3.93
C GLU A 50 7.43 8.69 -3.30
N GLY A 51 7.81 7.54 -2.73
CA GLY A 51 9.05 7.39 -2.02
C GLY A 51 8.95 7.68 -0.54
N LYS A 52 7.93 8.43 -0.12
CA LYS A 52 7.71 8.76 1.29
C LYS A 52 6.49 8.05 1.84
N HIS A 53 5.38 8.10 1.12
CA HIS A 53 4.12 7.51 1.55
C HIS A 53 3.82 6.22 0.82
N TYR A 54 4.29 6.08 -0.40
CA TYR A 54 4.00 4.90 -1.21
C TYR A 54 5.08 4.72 -2.27
N PHE A 55 5.07 3.52 -2.86
CA PHE A 55 5.88 3.21 -4.03
C PHE A 55 4.98 2.63 -5.10
N LYS A 56 5.07 3.16 -6.32
CA LYS A 56 4.35 2.61 -7.46
C LYS A 56 5.27 1.63 -8.18
N ILE A 57 4.85 0.38 -8.25
CA ILE A 57 5.65 -0.70 -8.81
C ILE A 57 5.09 -1.07 -10.17
N VAL A 58 5.91 -0.98 -11.20
CA VAL A 58 5.50 -1.28 -12.59
C VAL A 58 6.63 -2.02 -13.31
N GLY A 59 6.30 -2.58 -14.47
CA GLY A 59 7.30 -3.17 -15.36
C GLY A 59 8.10 -4.28 -14.72
N ASP A 60 9.41 -4.21 -14.88
CA ASP A 60 10.31 -5.25 -14.37
C ASP A 60 10.30 -5.34 -12.86
N ASP A 61 10.12 -4.22 -12.17
CA ASP A 61 10.03 -4.23 -10.71
C ASP A 61 8.82 -5.03 -10.25
N LEU A 62 7.70 -4.91 -10.95
CA LEU A 62 6.50 -5.69 -10.63
C LEU A 62 6.73 -7.17 -10.92
N LYS A 63 7.41 -7.48 -12.02
CA LYS A 63 7.75 -8.85 -12.36
C LYS A 63 8.63 -9.48 -11.29
N ASN A 64 9.63 -8.73 -10.82
CA ASN A 64 10.52 -9.20 -9.77
C ASN A 64 9.78 -9.39 -8.45
N LEU A 65 8.84 -8.49 -8.16
CA LEU A 65 8.04 -8.60 -6.94
C LEU A 65 7.20 -9.87 -6.96
N ARG A 66 6.62 -10.23 -8.09
CA ARG A 66 5.83 -11.45 -8.22
C ARG A 66 6.66 -12.69 -7.95
N VAL A 67 7.90 -12.69 -8.41
CA VAL A 67 8.81 -13.83 -8.22
C VAL A 67 9.26 -13.90 -6.77
N THR A 68 9.69 -12.77 -6.21
CA THR A 68 10.24 -12.71 -4.86
C THR A 68 9.16 -12.97 -3.80
N PHE A 69 7.96 -12.46 -4.02
CA PHE A 69 6.86 -12.58 -3.06
C PHE A 69 5.68 -13.29 -3.72
N SER A 70 5.92 -14.49 -4.20
CA SER A 70 4.91 -15.25 -4.94
C SER A 70 3.65 -15.52 -4.11
N TYR A 71 3.78 -15.55 -2.79
CA TYR A 71 2.64 -15.79 -1.91
C TYR A 71 1.63 -14.62 -1.92
N LEU A 72 1.98 -13.48 -2.47
CA LEU A 72 1.05 -12.34 -2.55
C LEU A 72 -0.07 -12.57 -3.57
N GLN A 73 0.11 -13.53 -4.47
CA GLN A 73 -0.91 -13.90 -5.46
C GLN A 73 -1.39 -12.68 -6.27
N ILE A 74 -0.43 -11.89 -6.74
CA ILE A 74 -0.74 -10.74 -7.58
C ILE A 74 -1.32 -11.22 -8.90
N SER A 75 -2.48 -10.67 -9.29
CA SER A 75 -3.13 -11.05 -10.54
C SER A 75 -2.19 -10.84 -11.73
N PRO A 76 -2.13 -11.80 -12.67
CA PRO A 76 -1.30 -11.61 -13.86
C PRO A 76 -1.74 -10.45 -14.74
N LYS A 77 -2.97 -9.96 -14.54
CA LYS A 77 -3.47 -8.79 -15.27
C LYS A 77 -3.05 -7.48 -14.65
N THR A 78 -2.50 -7.51 -13.46
CA THR A 78 -2.05 -6.30 -12.76
C THR A 78 -0.85 -5.71 -13.48
N ARG A 79 -0.93 -4.44 -13.86
CA ARG A 79 0.14 -3.75 -14.55
C ARG A 79 0.88 -2.77 -13.65
N SER A 80 0.28 -2.40 -12.54
CA SER A 80 0.91 -1.55 -11.55
C SER A 80 0.40 -1.94 -10.17
N LEU A 81 1.23 -1.73 -9.18
CA LEU A 81 0.90 -2.06 -7.80
C LEU A 81 1.40 -0.93 -6.91
N ILE A 82 0.56 -0.50 -5.99
CA ILE A 82 0.93 0.52 -5.01
C ILE A 82 1.24 -0.16 -3.70
N LEU A 83 2.44 0.07 -3.19
CA LEU A 83 2.86 -0.41 -1.88
C LEU A 83 2.93 0.80 -0.95
N TRP A 84 2.33 0.68 0.23
CA TRP A 84 2.23 1.78 1.18
C TRP A 84 3.24 1.64 2.30
N THR A 85 3.95 2.72 2.61
CA THR A 85 4.82 2.77 3.78
C THR A 85 3.97 3.00 5.02
N GLU A 86 4.62 2.91 6.19
CA GLU A 86 3.92 3.19 7.44
C GLU A 86 3.32 4.61 7.45
N ARG A 87 4.07 5.57 6.91
CA ARG A 87 3.57 6.94 6.82
C ARG A 87 2.35 7.06 5.90
N GLY A 88 2.37 6.34 4.77
CA GLY A 88 1.24 6.33 3.86
C GLY A 88 0.01 5.68 4.49
N ALA A 89 0.22 4.57 5.17
CA ALA A 89 -0.86 3.87 5.86
C ALA A 89 -1.48 4.78 6.93
N ALA A 90 -0.65 5.44 7.71
CA ALA A 90 -1.13 6.34 8.76
C ALA A 90 -1.93 7.50 8.19
N ARG A 91 -1.51 8.04 7.05
CA ARG A 91 -2.24 9.13 6.40
C ARG A 91 -3.61 8.69 5.92
N HIS A 92 -3.71 7.49 5.35
CA HIS A 92 -5.01 6.94 4.98
C HIS A 92 -5.91 6.77 6.20
N ALA A 93 -5.36 6.26 7.30
CA ALA A 93 -6.13 6.07 8.51
C ALA A 93 -6.76 7.37 8.98
N LYS A 94 -5.99 8.44 9.00
CA LYS A 94 -6.45 9.74 9.44
C LYS A 94 -7.56 10.26 8.54
N MET A 95 -7.42 10.08 7.23
CA MET A 95 -8.42 10.55 6.27
C MET A 95 -9.71 9.74 6.33
N LEU A 96 -9.59 8.43 6.52
CA LEU A 96 -10.75 7.56 6.56
C LEU A 96 -11.56 7.72 7.83
N GLU A 97 -10.95 8.24 8.89
CA GLU A 97 -11.64 8.46 10.16
C GLU A 97 -12.49 9.72 10.19
N THR A 98 -12.30 10.61 9.23
CA THR A 98 -12.97 11.91 9.26
C THR A 98 -14.39 11.88 8.68
N ASP A 99 -14.85 10.75 8.26
CA ASP A 99 -16.19 10.62 7.69
C ASP A 99 -17.31 10.67 8.73
#